data_2bb6db14b0ca4508e7f9f2ab5d2b7549
#
_entry.id   2bb6db14b0ca4508e7f9f2ab5d2b7549
#
_cell.length_a   1.000
_cell.length_b   1.000
_cell.length_c   1.000
_cell.angle_alpha   90.00
_cell.angle_beta   90.00
_cell.angle_gamma   90.00
#
_symmetry.space_group_name_H-M   'P 1'
#
loop_
_entity.id
_entity.type
_entity.pdbx_description
1 polymer ?
#
loop_
_entity_poly.entity_id
_entity_poly.type
_entity_poly.pdbx_seq_one_letter_code
_entity_poly.pdbx_strand_id
1 'polypeptide(L)'
;MTNELRAIADKANENKRREHAEAVKQYVEKHILPELKKRASAGYYGYTIEYYGSYTVAEVLECLDSFGLTIVKLKAGNYRVAW
;
A
#
# COMPACT_ATOMS: atom_id res chain seq x y z
N MET A 1 15.50 25.36 23.99
CA MET A 1 16.78 24.67 23.98
C MET A 1 16.70 23.32 23.35
N THR A 2 15.99 22.40 23.96
CA THR A 2 15.82 21.04 23.42
C THR A 2 14.85 20.95 22.25
N ASN A 3 13.99 21.94 22.08
CA ASN A 3 12.92 21.94 21.09
C ASN A 3 13.42 22.05 19.65
N GLU A 4 14.58 22.65 19.46
CA GLU A 4 15.15 22.80 18.12
C GLU A 4 15.58 21.49 17.51
N LEU A 5 16.29 20.64 18.27
CA LEU A 5 16.70 19.33 17.81
C LEU A 5 15.50 18.42 17.58
N ARG A 6 14.51 18.49 18.45
CA ARG A 6 13.27 17.72 18.30
C ARG A 6 12.51 18.12 17.05
N ALA A 7 12.42 19.41 16.78
CA ALA A 7 11.77 19.92 15.57
C ALA A 7 12.47 19.42 14.29
N ILE A 8 13.80 19.40 14.30
CA ILE A 8 14.58 18.87 13.18
C ILE A 8 14.31 17.37 12.99
N ALA A 9 14.31 16.60 14.08
CA ALA A 9 14.07 15.18 14.05
C ALA A 9 12.63 14.86 13.59
N ASP A 10 11.66 15.59 14.08
CA ASP A 10 10.26 15.41 13.70
C ASP A 10 10.06 15.70 12.21
N LYS A 11 10.67 16.75 11.71
CA LYS A 11 10.61 17.10 10.28
C LYS A 11 11.28 16.05 9.40
N ALA A 12 12.43 15.54 9.82
CA ALA A 12 13.14 14.48 9.11
C ALA A 12 12.34 13.18 9.08
N ASN A 13 11.70 12.83 10.19
CA ASN A 13 10.84 11.64 10.28
C ASN A 13 9.58 11.81 9.42
N GLU A 14 9.00 12.97 9.39
CA GLU A 14 7.86 13.27 8.53
C GLU A 14 8.22 13.11 7.06
N ASN A 15 9.37 13.63 6.65
CA ASN A 15 9.88 13.48 5.29
C ASN A 15 10.13 12.01 4.92
N LYS A 16 10.72 11.23 5.83
CA LYS A 16 10.93 9.80 5.63
C LYS A 16 9.61 9.04 5.46
N ARG A 17 8.60 9.37 6.26
CA ARG A 17 7.27 8.76 6.14
C ARG A 17 6.65 9.08 4.79
N ARG A 18 6.80 10.32 4.34
CA ARG A 18 6.28 10.78 3.05
C ARG A 18 6.95 10.07 1.88
N GLU A 19 8.27 9.96 1.90
CA GLU A 19 9.06 9.25 0.91
C GLU A 19 8.69 7.77 0.88
N HIS A 20 8.54 7.15 2.04
CA HIS A 20 8.17 5.74 2.15
C HIS A 20 6.75 5.50 1.61
N ALA A 21 5.79 6.33 1.97
CA ALA A 21 4.42 6.24 1.46
C ALA A 21 4.37 6.38 -0.06
N GLU A 22 5.15 7.29 -0.62
CA GLU A 22 5.26 7.47 -2.06
C GLU A 22 5.87 6.25 -2.74
N ALA A 23 6.89 5.65 -2.15
CA ALA A 23 7.52 4.43 -2.66
C ALA A 23 6.54 3.26 -2.67
N VAL A 24 5.75 3.09 -1.61
CA VAL A 24 4.71 2.06 -1.53
C VAL A 24 3.65 2.29 -2.60
N LYS A 25 3.21 3.53 -2.78
CA LYS A 25 2.24 3.91 -3.80
C LYS A 25 2.74 3.56 -5.20
N GLN A 26 3.99 3.90 -5.51
CA GLN A 26 4.60 3.56 -6.80
C GLN A 26 4.68 2.05 -7.01
N TYR A 27 5.04 1.30 -5.98
CA TYR A 27 5.06 -0.15 -6.04
C TYR A 27 3.69 -0.73 -6.37
N VAL A 28 2.66 -0.27 -5.68
CA VAL A 28 1.27 -0.70 -5.90
C VAL A 28 0.83 -0.36 -7.34
N GLU A 29 1.11 0.84 -7.80
CA GLU A 29 0.74 1.27 -9.15
C GLU A 29 1.45 0.48 -10.25
N LYS A 30 2.69 0.06 -10.03
CA LYS A 30 3.49 -0.67 -11.01
C LYS A 30 3.27 -2.17 -11.01
N HIS A 31 3.03 -2.77 -9.84
CA HIS A 31 3.02 -4.22 -9.68
C HIS A 31 1.67 -4.81 -9.30
N ILE A 32 0.83 -4.04 -8.64
CA ILE A 32 -0.46 -4.55 -8.16
C ILE A 32 -1.62 -4.06 -9.04
N LEU A 33 -1.73 -2.77 -9.28
CA LEU A 33 -2.82 -2.21 -10.07
C LEU A 33 -2.92 -2.76 -11.50
N PRO A 34 -1.82 -3.00 -12.23
CA PRO A 34 -1.91 -3.60 -13.56
C PRO A 34 -2.57 -4.97 -13.55
N GLU A 35 -2.30 -5.81 -12.54
CA GLU A 35 -2.95 -7.10 -12.38
C GLU A 35 -4.44 -6.95 -12.08
N LEU A 36 -4.81 -6.01 -11.22
CA LEU A 36 -6.20 -5.73 -10.91
C LEU A 36 -6.96 -5.24 -12.14
N LYS A 37 -6.36 -4.36 -12.91
CA LYS A 37 -6.93 -3.86 -14.17
C LYS A 37 -7.14 -4.98 -15.18
N LYS A 38 -6.18 -5.88 -15.29
CA LYS A 38 -6.27 -7.04 -16.15
C LYS A 38 -7.44 -7.95 -15.76
N ARG A 39 -7.61 -8.19 -14.47
CA ARG A 39 -8.73 -9.00 -13.95
C ARG A 39 -10.07 -8.31 -14.15
N ALA A 40 -10.14 -7.02 -13.89
CA ALA A 40 -11.35 -6.23 -14.12
C ALA A 40 -11.75 -6.25 -15.60
N SER A 41 -10.80 -6.14 -16.51
CA SER A 41 -11.05 -6.23 -17.95
C SER A 41 -11.55 -7.60 -18.39
N ALA A 42 -11.21 -8.64 -17.63
CA ALA A 42 -11.72 -10.00 -17.87
C ALA A 42 -13.11 -10.27 -17.26
N GLY A 43 -13.70 -9.27 -16.59
CA GLY A 43 -15.02 -9.38 -15.99
C GLY A 43 -15.05 -9.77 -14.52
N TYR A 44 -13.91 -9.85 -13.86
CA TYR A 44 -13.83 -10.15 -12.44
C TYR A 44 -14.07 -8.89 -11.59
N TYR A 45 -14.70 -9.06 -10.43
CA TYR A 45 -14.95 -7.98 -9.48
C TYR A 45 -14.05 -8.04 -8.25
N GLY A 46 -13.13 -8.96 -8.22
CA GLY A 46 -12.17 -9.12 -7.13
C GLY A 46 -11.01 -10.02 -7.53
N TYR A 47 -9.95 -9.97 -6.73
CA TYR A 47 -8.76 -10.76 -6.94
C TYR A 47 -8.11 -11.09 -5.60
N THR A 48 -7.65 -12.34 -5.46
CA THR A 48 -6.93 -12.78 -4.27
C THR A 48 -5.44 -12.61 -4.50
N ILE A 49 -4.78 -11.86 -3.62
CA ILE A 49 -3.36 -11.54 -3.72
C ILE A 49 -2.59 -12.29 -2.63
N GLU A 50 -1.53 -13.01 -3.05
CA GLU A 50 -0.49 -13.47 -2.15
C GLU A 50 0.67 -12.47 -2.25
N TYR A 51 1.00 -11.83 -1.13
CA TYR A 51 1.98 -10.76 -1.14
C TYR A 51 3.32 -11.22 -0.56
N TYR A 52 4.36 -11.09 -1.37
CA TYR A 52 5.75 -11.43 -1.00
C TYR A 52 6.72 -10.28 -1.28
N GLY A 53 6.26 -9.05 -1.25
CA GLY A 53 7.09 -7.89 -1.58
C GLY A 53 7.95 -7.40 -0.43
N SER A 54 8.75 -6.37 -0.71
CA SER A 54 9.67 -5.74 0.24
C SER A 54 8.99 -4.89 1.30
N TYR A 55 7.75 -4.48 1.06
CA TYR A 55 6.98 -3.64 1.98
C TYR A 55 6.09 -4.50 2.86
N THR A 56 5.71 -3.99 4.03
CA THR A 56 4.79 -4.71 4.89
C THR A 56 3.41 -4.80 4.24
N VAL A 57 2.72 -5.88 4.53
CA VAL A 57 1.37 -6.08 4.01
C VAL A 57 0.43 -4.95 4.44
N ALA A 58 0.55 -4.50 5.69
CA ALA A 58 -0.27 -3.40 6.21
C ALA A 58 -0.12 -2.12 5.37
N GLU A 59 1.10 -1.78 4.98
CA GLU A 59 1.37 -0.60 4.15
C GLU A 59 0.72 -0.72 2.77
N VAL A 60 0.84 -1.87 2.14
CA VAL A 60 0.24 -2.14 0.84
C VAL A 60 -1.28 -2.08 0.91
N LEU A 61 -1.88 -2.69 1.94
CA LEU A 61 -3.33 -2.67 2.12
C LEU A 61 -3.87 -1.27 2.37
N GLU A 62 -3.17 -0.48 3.16
CA GLU A 62 -3.54 0.91 3.43
C GLU A 62 -3.53 1.72 2.14
N CYS A 63 -2.51 1.52 1.30
CA CYS A 63 -2.41 2.16 0.00
C CYS A 63 -3.57 1.75 -0.92
N LEU A 64 -3.90 0.46 -0.99
CA LEU A 64 -5.02 -0.05 -1.79
C LEU A 64 -6.36 0.49 -1.30
N ASP A 65 -6.54 0.59 0.01
CA ASP A 65 -7.74 1.19 0.59
C ASP A 65 -7.92 2.65 0.16
N SER A 66 -6.81 3.38 0.05
CA SER A 66 -6.83 4.77 -0.41
C SER A 66 -7.33 4.94 -1.86
N PHE A 67 -7.27 3.89 -2.67
CA PHE A 67 -7.83 3.87 -4.02
C PHE A 67 -9.33 3.53 -4.05
N GLY A 68 -9.97 3.36 -2.90
CA GLY A 68 -11.39 3.05 -2.82
C GLY A 68 -11.72 1.57 -3.01
N LEU A 69 -10.73 0.69 -2.91
CA LEU A 69 -10.92 -0.75 -3.03
C LEU A 69 -11.34 -1.36 -1.70
N THR A 70 -12.16 -2.41 -1.76
CA THR A 70 -12.54 -3.17 -0.57
C THR A 70 -11.53 -4.30 -0.36
N ILE A 71 -11.00 -4.41 0.86
CA ILE A 71 -9.97 -5.39 1.18
C ILE A 71 -10.48 -6.31 2.27
N VAL A 72 -10.40 -7.63 2.02
CA VAL A 72 -10.76 -8.65 2.99
C VAL A 72 -9.52 -9.50 3.27
N LYS A 73 -9.14 -9.58 4.53
CA LYS A 73 -8.02 -10.40 4.97
C LYS A 73 -8.45 -11.86 5.03
N LEU A 74 -7.74 -12.70 4.30
CA LEU A 74 -7.91 -14.15 4.31
C LEU A 74 -6.86 -14.79 5.24
N LYS A 75 -6.57 -16.08 5.04
CA LYS A 75 -5.58 -16.79 5.86
C LYS A 75 -4.15 -16.47 5.43
N ALA A 76 -3.23 -16.42 6.40
CA ALA A 76 -1.78 -16.51 6.18
C ALA A 76 -1.22 -15.64 5.05
N GLY A 77 -1.49 -14.34 5.09
CA GLY A 77 -0.91 -13.40 4.12
C GLY A 77 -1.64 -13.28 2.81
N ASN A 78 -2.78 -13.93 2.66
CA ASN A 78 -3.63 -13.79 1.48
C ASN A 78 -4.68 -12.71 1.71
N TYR A 79 -4.96 -11.93 0.67
CA TYR A 79 -5.92 -10.83 0.72
C TYR A 79 -6.79 -10.85 -0.53
N ARG A 80 -8.09 -10.62 -0.33
CA ARG A 80 -9.00 -10.42 -1.45
C ARG A 80 -9.24 -8.93 -1.60
N VAL A 81 -8.96 -8.40 -2.78
CA VAL A 81 -9.23 -7.02 -3.16
C VAL A 81 -10.42 -7.03 -4.11
N ALA A 82 -11.42 -6.20 -3.83
CA ALA A 82 -12.63 -6.09 -4.63
C ALA A 82 -12.88 -4.64 -5.02
N TRP A 83 -13.52 -4.44 -6.15
CA TRP A 83 -13.84 -3.12 -6.68
C TRP A 83 -15.31 -2.93 -7.02
#